data_ea9ce67e9bdaf4a5757486f470928c10
#
_entry.id   ea9ce67e9bdaf4a5757486f470928c10
#
_cell.length_a   1.000
_cell.length_b   1.000
_cell.length_c   1.000
_cell.angle_alpha   90.00
_cell.angle_beta   90.00
_cell.angle_gamma   90.00
#
_symmetry.space_group_name_H-M   'P 1'
#
loop_
_entity.id
_entity.type
_entity.pdbx_description
1 polymer ?
#
loop_
_entity_poly.entity_id
_entity_poly.type
_entity_poly.pdbx_seq_one_letter_code
_entity_poly.pdbx_strand_id
1 'polypeptide(L)'
;MPLRPRRPFDAAEAAAQNDRLLRATITEVHVPRAGRPDLGAHPLCVGCPVYRTGLVGNVVDDVAQSFPMMMAAHLGGEGVTTAVDPTDEEIAALADRAAGCTGIVIGSYNGHLHPQQLGLAKALAAVGKPIAAVALRNPYDLFSLPENVYTLVAYEYTARSTAAVADVLRGHSAAPGRLPIAHPDFANKEAQ
;
A
#
# COMPACT_ATOMS: atom_id res chain seq x y z
N MET A 1 -12.82 10.37 -44.08
CA MET A 1 -11.79 10.96 -43.21
C MET A 1 -10.55 10.08 -43.28
N PRO A 2 -9.38 10.53 -43.77
CA PRO A 2 -8.20 9.70 -43.89
C PRO A 2 -7.70 9.32 -42.50
N LEU A 3 -7.39 8.03 -42.31
CA LEU A 3 -6.79 7.51 -41.07
C LEU A 3 -5.41 8.15 -40.90
N ARG A 4 -5.16 8.78 -39.75
CA ARG A 4 -3.81 9.25 -39.40
C ARG A 4 -2.83 8.07 -39.39
N PRO A 5 -1.63 8.19 -39.98
CA PRO A 5 -0.62 7.14 -39.89
C PRO A 5 -0.35 6.87 -38.44
N ARG A 6 -0.37 5.57 -38.04
CA ARG A 6 -0.02 5.16 -36.69
C ARG A 6 1.45 5.44 -36.45
N ARG A 7 1.75 6.15 -35.37
CA ARG A 7 3.13 6.31 -34.89
C ARG A 7 3.70 4.92 -34.58
N PRO A 8 4.94 4.62 -34.95
CA PRO A 8 5.59 3.38 -34.49
C PRO A 8 5.52 3.28 -32.97
N PHE A 9 5.27 2.08 -32.44
CA PHE A 9 5.26 1.84 -31.01
C PHE A 9 6.69 1.82 -30.47
N ASP A 10 7.00 2.75 -29.56
CA ASP A 10 8.24 2.78 -28.81
C ASP A 10 8.00 2.23 -27.41
N ALA A 11 8.52 1.04 -27.16
CA ALA A 11 8.35 0.35 -25.88
C ALA A 11 9.01 1.09 -24.70
N ALA A 12 10.14 1.75 -24.94
CA ALA A 12 10.86 2.48 -23.91
C ALA A 12 10.12 3.76 -23.52
N GLU A 13 9.62 4.53 -24.52
CA GLU A 13 8.80 5.72 -24.30
C GLU A 13 7.51 5.35 -23.55
N ALA A 14 6.84 4.26 -23.98
CA ALA A 14 5.62 3.78 -23.31
C ALA A 14 5.87 3.34 -21.87
N ALA A 15 6.97 2.66 -21.58
CA ALA A 15 7.35 2.26 -20.23
C ALA A 15 7.64 3.47 -19.34
N ALA A 16 8.37 4.46 -19.84
CA ALA A 16 8.67 5.69 -19.10
C ALA A 16 7.41 6.53 -18.84
N GLN A 17 6.50 6.60 -19.81
CA GLN A 17 5.21 7.26 -19.63
C GLN A 17 4.34 6.56 -18.58
N ASN A 18 4.30 5.22 -18.62
CA ASN A 18 3.55 4.43 -17.66
C ASN A 18 4.09 4.61 -16.25
N ASP A 19 5.41 4.63 -16.05
CA ASP A 19 6.03 4.88 -14.74
C ASP A 19 5.69 6.29 -14.21
N ARG A 20 5.72 7.30 -15.06
CA ARG A 20 5.31 8.67 -14.67
C ARG A 20 3.84 8.73 -14.25
N LEU A 21 2.94 8.11 -15.01
CA LEU A 21 1.52 8.06 -14.69
C LEU A 21 1.29 7.34 -13.36
N LEU A 22 1.90 6.18 -13.18
CA LEU A 22 1.81 5.40 -11.94
C LEU A 22 2.26 6.22 -10.72
N ARG A 23 3.43 6.86 -10.79
CA ARG A 23 3.91 7.71 -9.70
C ARG A 23 2.99 8.90 -9.42
N ALA A 24 2.36 9.45 -10.44
CA ALA A 24 1.39 10.53 -10.31
C ALA A 24 0.06 10.11 -9.68
N THR A 25 -0.25 8.81 -9.64
CA THR A 25 -1.47 8.29 -9.00
C THR A 25 -1.29 7.96 -7.51
N ILE A 26 -0.07 7.76 -7.03
CA ILE A 26 0.14 7.47 -5.60
C ILE A 26 -0.45 8.63 -4.78
N THR A 27 -1.38 8.29 -3.90
CA THR A 27 -2.19 9.27 -3.17
C THR A 27 -1.96 9.15 -1.67
N GLU A 28 -1.59 10.26 -1.05
CA GLU A 28 -1.56 10.40 0.40
C GLU A 28 -2.97 10.73 0.89
N VAL A 29 -3.52 9.88 1.77
CA VAL A 29 -4.92 10.03 2.24
C VAL A 29 -4.97 10.65 3.62
N HIS A 30 -4.12 10.16 4.53
CA HIS A 30 -4.03 10.68 5.88
C HIS A 30 -2.58 10.78 6.34
N VAL A 31 -2.24 11.93 6.89
CA VAL A 31 -0.96 12.21 7.54
C VAL A 31 -1.20 12.43 9.02
N PRO A 32 -0.68 11.56 9.90
CA PRO A 32 -0.74 11.78 11.34
C PRO A 32 -0.08 13.10 11.75
N ARG A 33 -0.40 13.60 12.94
CA ARG A 33 0.25 14.84 13.47
C ARG A 33 1.78 14.76 13.52
N ALA A 34 2.31 13.54 13.69
CA ALA A 34 3.76 13.28 13.68
C ALA A 34 4.38 13.35 12.27
N GLY A 35 3.56 13.52 11.23
CA GLY A 35 4.01 13.50 9.84
C GLY A 35 4.14 12.07 9.27
N ARG A 36 4.86 11.97 8.16
CA ARG A 36 5.23 10.68 7.57
C ARG A 36 6.11 9.90 8.54
N PRO A 37 5.85 8.59 8.77
CA PRO A 37 6.60 7.81 9.74
C PRO A 37 8.05 7.59 9.29
N ASP A 38 8.98 7.71 10.24
CA ASP A 38 10.31 7.14 10.09
C ASP A 38 10.25 5.65 10.45
N LEU A 39 10.32 4.81 9.44
CA LEU A 39 10.18 3.36 9.62
C LEU A 39 11.47 2.69 10.14
N GLY A 40 12.58 3.41 10.21
CA GLY A 40 13.88 2.90 10.66
C GLY A 40 14.49 1.85 9.73
N ALA A 41 15.45 1.09 10.25
CA ALA A 41 16.26 0.16 9.46
C ALA A 41 15.66 -1.25 9.31
N HIS A 42 14.75 -1.64 10.19
CA HIS A 42 14.15 -2.98 10.22
C HIS A 42 12.63 -2.92 10.38
N PRO A 43 11.89 -2.35 9.41
CA PRO A 43 10.43 -2.37 9.45
C PRO A 43 9.88 -3.77 9.19
N LEU A 44 8.73 -4.08 9.79
CA LEU A 44 7.92 -5.23 9.46
C LEU A 44 6.94 -4.85 8.34
N CYS A 45 7.02 -5.53 7.20
CA CYS A 45 6.11 -5.38 6.08
C CYS A 45 5.13 -6.55 6.07
N VAL A 46 3.82 -6.28 6.12
CA VAL A 46 2.77 -7.30 6.24
C VAL A 46 1.71 -7.10 5.17
N GLY A 47 1.11 -8.18 4.70
CA GLY A 47 -0.01 -8.14 3.77
C GLY A 47 -0.29 -9.50 3.13
N CYS A 48 -1.46 -9.65 2.51
CA CYS A 48 -1.82 -10.87 1.81
C CYS A 48 -1.12 -10.98 0.45
N PRO A 49 -1.00 -12.19 -0.12
CA PRO A 49 -0.54 -12.39 -1.49
C PRO A 49 -1.48 -11.73 -2.50
N VAL A 50 -1.02 -11.58 -3.74
CA VAL A 50 -1.87 -11.08 -4.82
C VAL A 50 -3.06 -12.01 -5.02
N TYR A 51 -4.24 -11.52 -4.72
CA TYR A 51 -5.48 -12.21 -5.02
C TYR A 51 -6.14 -11.54 -6.23
N ARG A 52 -5.94 -12.10 -7.40
CA ARG A 52 -6.61 -11.66 -8.63
C ARG A 52 -7.86 -12.51 -8.87
N THR A 53 -9.01 -12.02 -8.52
CA THR A 53 -10.28 -12.50 -9.08
C THR A 53 -10.48 -11.88 -10.45
N GLY A 54 -10.04 -12.58 -11.49
CA GLY A 54 -10.41 -12.28 -12.86
C GLY A 54 -11.41 -13.32 -13.38
N LEU A 55 -12.14 -13.00 -14.45
CA LEU A 55 -13.01 -13.96 -15.17
C LEU A 55 -12.26 -15.21 -15.66
N VAL A 56 -10.95 -15.20 -15.62
CA VAL A 56 -10.07 -16.33 -15.89
C VAL A 56 -9.10 -16.39 -14.72
N GLY A 57 -9.50 -17.13 -13.67
CA GLY A 57 -8.76 -17.20 -12.41
C GLY A 57 -7.31 -17.65 -12.62
N ASN A 58 -6.38 -16.84 -12.22
CA ASN A 58 -5.02 -17.26 -11.92
C ASN A 58 -4.56 -16.50 -10.69
N VAL A 59 -4.43 -17.24 -9.61
CA VAL A 59 -3.69 -16.81 -8.42
C VAL A 59 -2.22 -16.87 -8.82
N VAL A 60 -1.52 -15.77 -8.71
CA VAL A 60 -0.06 -15.79 -8.79
C VAL A 60 0.43 -16.11 -7.39
N ASP A 61 0.73 -17.38 -7.15
CA ASP A 61 1.21 -17.92 -5.87
C ASP A 61 2.71 -17.64 -5.60
N ASP A 62 3.32 -16.71 -6.31
CA ASP A 62 4.71 -16.33 -6.04
C ASP A 62 4.77 -15.39 -4.84
N VAL A 63 5.06 -15.96 -3.68
CA VAL A 63 5.23 -15.24 -2.42
C VAL A 63 6.28 -14.14 -2.55
N ALA A 64 7.33 -14.34 -3.34
CA ALA A 64 8.38 -13.34 -3.54
C ALA A 64 7.86 -12.06 -4.24
N GLN A 65 6.77 -12.18 -4.99
CA GLN A 65 6.09 -11.05 -5.63
C GLN A 65 4.94 -10.49 -4.79
N SER A 66 4.78 -10.93 -3.55
CA SER A 66 3.81 -10.33 -2.64
C SER A 66 4.27 -8.94 -2.20
N PHE A 67 3.30 -8.05 -1.93
CA PHE A 67 3.60 -6.69 -1.46
C PHE A 67 4.55 -6.67 -0.25
N PRO A 68 4.34 -7.47 0.81
CA PRO A 68 5.25 -7.41 1.96
C PRO A 68 6.68 -7.81 1.61
N MET A 69 6.87 -8.82 0.76
CA MET A 69 8.22 -9.26 0.36
C MET A 69 8.91 -8.21 -0.51
N MET A 70 8.19 -7.65 -1.50
CA MET A 70 8.73 -6.57 -2.33
C MET A 70 9.03 -5.30 -1.52
N MET A 71 8.13 -4.93 -0.60
CA MET A 71 8.31 -3.75 0.25
C MET A 71 9.49 -3.92 1.19
N ALA A 72 9.63 -5.09 1.82
CA ALA A 72 10.79 -5.41 2.66
C ALA A 72 12.11 -5.35 1.88
N ALA A 73 12.14 -5.84 0.66
CA ALA A 73 13.32 -5.72 -0.21
C ALA A 73 13.69 -4.26 -0.51
N HIS A 74 12.70 -3.39 -0.66
CA HIS A 74 12.93 -1.95 -0.82
C HIS A 74 13.37 -1.27 0.46
N LEU A 75 12.74 -1.55 1.61
CA LEU A 75 12.97 -0.82 2.86
C LEU A 75 14.10 -1.40 3.72
N GLY A 76 14.60 -2.60 3.42
CA GLY A 76 15.62 -3.30 4.22
C GLY A 76 15.05 -3.99 5.47
N GLY A 77 13.72 -4.22 5.49
CA GLY A 77 13.03 -4.83 6.61
C GLY A 77 12.71 -6.32 6.40
N GLU A 78 11.70 -6.79 7.11
CA GLU A 78 11.18 -8.14 7.05
C GLU A 78 9.80 -8.16 6.39
N GLY A 79 9.59 -9.09 5.44
CA GLY A 79 8.31 -9.30 4.77
C GLY A 79 7.60 -10.53 5.31
N VAL A 80 6.33 -10.39 5.68
CA VAL A 80 5.48 -11.51 6.12
C VAL A 80 4.16 -11.48 5.35
N THR A 81 3.90 -12.55 4.60
CA THR A 81 2.61 -12.76 3.95
C THR A 81 1.62 -13.37 4.93
N THR A 82 0.39 -12.86 4.90
CA THR A 82 -0.75 -13.37 5.69
C THR A 82 -1.74 -14.10 4.79
N ALA A 83 -2.68 -14.81 5.38
CA ALA A 83 -3.91 -15.16 4.68
C ALA A 83 -4.66 -13.89 4.22
N VAL A 84 -5.61 -14.03 3.29
CA VAL A 84 -6.49 -12.90 2.89
C VAL A 84 -7.33 -12.43 4.06
N ASP A 85 -7.81 -13.37 4.88
CA ASP A 85 -8.45 -13.13 6.17
C ASP A 85 -7.61 -13.84 7.25
N PRO A 86 -6.62 -13.16 7.87
CA PRO A 86 -5.80 -13.75 8.93
C PRO A 86 -6.62 -14.06 10.18
N THR A 87 -6.26 -15.14 10.89
CA THR A 87 -6.90 -15.49 12.16
C THR A 87 -6.49 -14.55 13.29
N ASP A 88 -7.24 -14.55 14.39
CA ASP A 88 -6.91 -13.75 15.57
C ASP A 88 -5.54 -14.16 16.16
N GLU A 89 -5.18 -15.44 16.09
CA GLU A 89 -3.88 -15.96 16.52
C GLU A 89 -2.73 -15.45 15.62
N GLU A 90 -2.95 -15.42 14.29
CA GLU A 90 -1.98 -14.83 13.35
C GLU A 90 -1.81 -13.34 13.61
N ILE A 91 -2.90 -12.61 13.86
CA ILE A 91 -2.89 -11.19 14.19
C ILE A 91 -2.09 -10.94 15.48
N ALA A 92 -2.34 -11.71 16.52
CA ALA A 92 -1.63 -11.59 17.80
C ALA A 92 -0.14 -11.87 17.64
N ALA A 93 0.23 -12.94 16.92
CA ALA A 93 1.63 -13.28 16.66
C ALA A 93 2.37 -12.19 15.85
N LEU A 94 1.68 -11.56 14.90
CA LEU A 94 2.24 -10.45 14.13
C LEU A 94 2.40 -9.17 14.97
N ALA A 95 1.49 -8.89 15.89
CA ALA A 95 1.61 -7.78 16.82
C ALA A 95 2.79 -7.95 17.77
N ASP A 96 2.98 -9.14 18.31
CA ASP A 96 4.15 -9.48 19.14
C ASP A 96 5.47 -9.32 18.36
N ARG A 97 5.49 -9.80 17.12
CA ARG A 97 6.66 -9.65 16.22
C ARG A 97 6.96 -8.19 15.92
N ALA A 98 5.93 -7.39 15.64
CA ALA A 98 6.05 -5.98 15.36
C ALA A 98 6.65 -5.16 16.51
N ALA A 99 6.48 -5.60 17.75
CA ALA A 99 7.06 -4.94 18.91
C ALA A 99 8.61 -4.90 18.87
N GLY A 100 9.24 -5.90 18.24
CA GLY A 100 10.70 -5.96 18.02
C GLY A 100 11.21 -5.19 16.78
N CYS A 101 10.32 -4.68 15.94
CA CYS A 101 10.67 -3.99 14.70
C CYS A 101 10.77 -2.47 14.88
N THR A 102 11.41 -1.78 13.93
CA THR A 102 11.59 -0.32 13.98
C THR A 102 10.38 0.45 13.49
N GLY A 103 9.60 -0.15 12.59
CA GLY A 103 8.39 0.43 12.00
C GLY A 103 7.53 -0.67 11.37
N ILE A 104 6.37 -0.29 10.87
CA ILE A 104 5.40 -1.24 10.30
C ILE A 104 4.86 -0.69 8.98
N VAL A 105 4.78 -1.56 7.96
CA VAL A 105 4.09 -1.26 6.71
C VAL A 105 3.08 -2.35 6.41
N ILE A 106 1.83 -1.95 6.21
CA ILE A 106 0.72 -2.87 5.93
C ILE A 106 0.22 -2.64 4.51
N GLY A 107 0.13 -3.71 3.71
CA GLY A 107 -0.58 -3.70 2.45
C GLY A 107 -1.97 -4.31 2.60
N SER A 108 -3.03 -3.54 2.32
CA SER A 108 -4.39 -4.06 2.29
C SER A 108 -4.88 -4.27 0.86
N TYR A 109 -5.66 -5.31 0.66
CA TYR A 109 -6.25 -5.64 -0.63
C TYR A 109 -7.72 -6.02 -0.48
N ASN A 110 -8.61 -5.08 -0.79
CA ASN A 110 -10.06 -5.20 -0.56
C ASN A 110 -10.41 -5.46 0.93
N GLY A 111 -9.69 -4.85 1.87
CA GLY A 111 -9.90 -5.04 3.30
C GLY A 111 -11.32 -4.70 3.77
N HIS A 112 -12.06 -3.83 3.04
CA HIS A 112 -13.46 -3.56 3.29
C HIS A 112 -14.37 -4.79 3.06
N LEU A 113 -13.91 -5.80 2.30
CA LEU A 113 -14.57 -7.11 2.10
C LEU A 113 -14.00 -8.20 3.02
N HIS A 114 -12.85 -7.93 3.64
CA HIS A 114 -12.08 -8.85 4.46
C HIS A 114 -11.79 -8.21 5.83
N PRO A 115 -12.74 -8.26 6.79
CA PRO A 115 -12.64 -7.52 8.06
C PRO A 115 -11.37 -7.81 8.85
N GLN A 116 -10.82 -9.01 8.75
CA GLN A 116 -9.60 -9.38 9.47
C GLN A 116 -8.35 -8.66 8.96
N GLN A 117 -8.32 -8.19 7.71
CA GLN A 117 -7.24 -7.30 7.26
C GLN A 117 -7.29 -5.95 8.01
N LEU A 118 -8.49 -5.42 8.26
CA LEU A 118 -8.67 -4.20 9.05
C LEU A 118 -8.40 -4.46 10.54
N GLY A 119 -8.76 -5.65 11.04
CA GLY A 119 -8.42 -6.12 12.38
C GLY A 119 -6.90 -6.14 12.60
N LEU A 120 -6.17 -6.75 11.66
CA LEU A 120 -4.71 -6.77 11.66
C LEU A 120 -4.12 -5.34 11.67
N ALA A 121 -4.61 -4.46 10.80
CA ALA A 121 -4.11 -3.10 10.73
C ALA A 121 -4.33 -2.33 12.05
N LYS A 122 -5.47 -2.50 12.71
CA LYS A 122 -5.78 -1.90 14.02
C LYS A 122 -4.89 -2.48 15.12
N ALA A 123 -4.69 -3.79 15.15
CA ALA A 123 -3.83 -4.45 16.13
C ALA A 123 -2.38 -3.97 16.01
N LEU A 124 -1.87 -3.90 14.78
CA LEU A 124 -0.52 -3.40 14.54
C LEU A 124 -0.36 -1.91 14.85
N ALA A 125 -1.39 -1.09 14.62
CA ALA A 125 -1.39 0.32 15.02
C ALA A 125 -1.35 0.50 16.54
N ALA A 126 -1.90 -0.44 17.31
CA ALA A 126 -1.89 -0.44 18.77
C ALA A 126 -0.51 -0.78 19.37
N VAL A 127 0.42 -1.37 18.59
CA VAL A 127 1.81 -1.64 19.03
C VAL A 127 2.58 -0.35 19.34
N GLY A 128 2.14 0.79 18.78
CA GLY A 128 2.75 2.10 19.04
C GLY A 128 4.06 2.36 18.29
N LYS A 129 4.36 1.59 17.25
CA LYS A 129 5.49 1.85 16.34
C LYS A 129 5.09 2.81 15.22
N PRO A 130 6.06 3.50 14.56
CA PRO A 130 5.80 4.21 13.32
C PRO A 130 5.14 3.28 12.30
N ILE A 131 4.00 3.67 11.75
CA ILE A 131 3.19 2.77 10.93
C ILE A 131 2.62 3.45 9.69
N ALA A 132 2.68 2.74 8.57
CA ALA A 132 2.03 3.11 7.31
C ALA A 132 1.12 1.99 6.81
N ALA A 133 -0.04 2.34 6.29
CA ALA A 133 -0.93 1.44 5.59
C ALA A 133 -1.09 1.85 4.13
N VAL A 134 -1.05 0.88 3.23
CA VAL A 134 -1.12 1.06 1.79
C VAL A 134 -2.29 0.27 1.23
N ALA A 135 -3.29 0.95 0.71
CA ALA A 135 -4.36 0.30 -0.03
C ALA A 135 -3.90 -0.02 -1.46
N LEU A 136 -3.84 -1.32 -1.77
CA LEU A 136 -3.26 -1.82 -3.02
C LEU A 136 -4.26 -1.85 -4.18
N ARG A 137 -5.52 -1.53 -3.94
CA ARG A 137 -6.55 -1.53 -4.97
C ARG A 137 -7.48 -0.32 -4.89
N ASN A 138 -8.23 -0.18 -3.83
CA ASN A 138 -9.17 0.92 -3.64
C ASN A 138 -9.02 1.53 -2.24
N PRO A 139 -9.43 2.80 -2.04
CA PRO A 139 -9.14 3.54 -0.81
C PRO A 139 -10.03 3.18 0.38
N TYR A 140 -11.10 2.39 0.20
CA TYR A 140 -12.11 2.16 1.23
C TYR A 140 -11.57 1.53 2.50
N ASP A 141 -10.51 0.74 2.39
CA ASP A 141 -9.84 0.07 3.50
C ASP A 141 -9.27 1.07 4.52
N LEU A 142 -8.87 2.26 4.06
CA LEU A 142 -8.13 3.22 4.86
C LEU A 142 -9.01 4.08 5.76
N PHE A 143 -10.30 4.21 5.45
CA PHE A 143 -11.21 5.11 6.16
C PHE A 143 -11.56 4.64 7.58
N SER A 144 -11.31 3.37 7.89
CA SER A 144 -11.57 2.77 9.20
C SER A 144 -10.32 2.62 10.07
N LEU A 145 -9.17 3.15 9.61
CA LEU A 145 -7.91 3.03 10.33
C LEU A 145 -7.73 4.12 11.39
N PRO A 146 -6.99 3.84 12.48
CA PRO A 146 -6.70 4.81 13.52
C PRO A 146 -5.90 6.02 12.99
N GLU A 147 -6.09 7.19 13.62
CA GLU A 147 -5.45 8.46 13.22
C GLU A 147 -3.91 8.47 13.32
N ASN A 148 -3.32 7.53 14.05
CA ASN A 148 -1.86 7.39 14.12
C ASN A 148 -1.26 6.64 12.92
N VAL A 149 -2.07 6.13 12.00
CA VAL A 149 -1.62 5.40 10.81
C VAL A 149 -1.47 6.36 9.64
N TYR A 150 -0.26 6.45 9.08
CA TYR A 150 -0.02 7.14 7.82
C TYR A 150 -0.60 6.30 6.67
N THR A 151 -1.43 6.88 5.81
CA THR A 151 -2.15 6.10 4.81
C THR A 151 -1.91 6.56 3.38
N LEU A 152 -1.62 5.58 2.51
CA LEU A 152 -1.38 5.74 1.08
C LEU A 152 -2.33 4.85 0.26
N VAL A 153 -2.65 5.28 -0.96
CA VAL A 153 -3.30 4.43 -1.97
C VAL A 153 -2.37 4.27 -3.15
N ALA A 154 -2.12 3.03 -3.54
CA ALA A 154 -1.33 2.66 -4.71
C ALA A 154 -2.19 2.37 -5.95
N TYR A 155 -3.48 2.03 -5.78
CA TYR A 155 -4.46 1.63 -6.81
C TYR A 155 -4.07 0.39 -7.62
N GLU A 156 -2.87 -0.10 -7.45
CA GLU A 156 -2.32 -1.21 -8.21
C GLU A 156 -1.42 -2.09 -7.35
N TYR A 157 -1.53 -3.41 -7.51
CA TYR A 157 -0.69 -4.39 -6.81
C TYR A 157 0.37 -4.93 -7.78
N THR A 158 1.41 -4.15 -8.01
CA THR A 158 2.53 -4.52 -8.88
C THR A 158 3.87 -4.15 -8.27
N ALA A 159 4.95 -4.73 -8.77
CA ALA A 159 6.30 -4.38 -8.33
C ALA A 159 6.62 -2.88 -8.57
N ARG A 160 6.11 -2.29 -9.65
CA ARG A 160 6.31 -0.87 -9.95
C ARG A 160 5.59 0.04 -8.95
N SER A 161 4.34 -0.27 -8.62
CA SER A 161 3.60 0.51 -7.62
C SER A 161 4.21 0.36 -6.24
N THR A 162 4.66 -0.84 -5.87
CA THR A 162 5.37 -1.08 -4.61
C THR A 162 6.65 -0.26 -4.52
N ALA A 163 7.45 -0.20 -5.58
CA ALA A 163 8.66 0.63 -5.64
C ALA A 163 8.33 2.13 -5.51
N ALA A 164 7.29 2.62 -6.19
CA ALA A 164 6.86 4.01 -6.09
C ALA A 164 6.39 4.38 -4.68
N VAL A 165 5.64 3.48 -4.03
CA VAL A 165 5.23 3.64 -2.61
C VAL A 165 6.44 3.64 -1.68
N ALA A 166 7.40 2.76 -1.89
CA ALA A 166 8.63 2.72 -1.10
C ALA A 166 9.42 4.04 -1.20
N ASP A 167 9.50 4.63 -2.40
CA ASP A 167 10.11 5.95 -2.61
C ASP A 167 9.37 7.05 -1.82
N VAL A 168 8.03 7.02 -1.77
CA VAL A 168 7.24 7.96 -0.96
C VAL A 168 7.52 7.75 0.53
N LEU A 169 7.50 6.50 1.01
CA LEU A 169 7.76 6.18 2.43
C LEU A 169 9.15 6.62 2.88
N ARG A 170 10.15 6.52 2.00
CA ARG A 170 11.53 7.02 2.24
C ARG A 170 11.70 8.53 2.11
N GLY A 171 10.70 9.23 1.57
CA GLY A 171 10.80 10.66 1.28
C GLY A 171 11.58 11.02 0.02
N HIS A 172 11.83 10.05 -0.84
CA HIS A 172 12.51 10.27 -2.11
C HIS A 172 11.57 10.85 -3.17
N SER A 173 10.26 10.68 -3.01
CA SER A 173 9.23 11.28 -3.88
C SER A 173 8.02 11.74 -3.08
N ALA A 174 7.24 12.65 -3.67
CA ALA A 174 5.93 13.02 -3.18
C ALA A 174 4.87 12.00 -3.64
N ALA A 175 3.69 12.05 -2.99
CA ALA A 175 2.47 11.37 -3.42
C ALA A 175 1.47 12.40 -3.97
N PRO A 176 1.58 12.80 -5.25
CA PRO A 176 0.82 13.92 -5.80
C PRO A 176 -0.61 13.57 -6.18
N GLY A 177 -0.99 12.30 -6.08
CA GLY A 177 -2.33 11.84 -6.42
C GLY A 177 -3.41 12.45 -5.54
N ARG A 178 -4.65 12.42 -6.03
CA ARG A 178 -5.83 12.84 -5.29
C ARG A 178 -6.85 11.74 -5.29
N LEU A 179 -7.59 11.61 -4.15
CA LEU A 179 -8.67 10.65 -4.08
C LEU A 179 -9.72 10.96 -5.15
N PRO A 180 -10.13 9.97 -5.95
CA PRO A 180 -11.18 10.15 -6.96
C PRO A 180 -12.60 10.16 -6.36
N ILE A 181 -12.70 10.04 -5.04
CA ILE A 181 -13.96 10.00 -4.29
C ILE A 181 -13.94 11.04 -3.18
N ALA A 182 -15.09 11.66 -2.90
CA ALA A 182 -15.28 12.49 -1.73
C ALA A 182 -15.61 11.60 -0.52
N HIS A 183 -14.88 11.78 0.58
CA HIS A 183 -15.21 11.15 1.87
C HIS A 183 -15.42 12.26 2.89
N PRO A 184 -16.52 12.24 3.69
CA PRO A 184 -16.87 13.31 4.62
C PRO A 184 -15.75 13.67 5.60
N ASP A 185 -15.02 12.67 6.10
CA ASP A 185 -13.95 12.85 7.09
C ASP A 185 -12.68 13.47 6.51
N PHE A 186 -12.52 13.48 5.18
CA PHE A 186 -11.36 14.05 4.49
C PHE A 186 -11.66 15.33 3.72
N ALA A 187 -12.94 15.60 3.43
CA ALA A 187 -13.37 16.80 2.69
C ALA A 187 -13.06 18.13 3.46
N ASN A 188 -12.91 18.07 4.78
CA ASN A 188 -12.64 19.24 5.62
C ASN A 188 -11.15 19.58 5.79
N LYS A 189 -10.22 18.79 5.25
CA LYS A 189 -8.77 19.06 5.38
C LYS A 189 -8.18 19.89 4.25
N GLU A 190 -8.89 20.04 3.11
CA GLU A 190 -8.45 20.89 2.00
C GLU A 190 -8.82 22.40 2.16
N ALA A 191 -9.54 22.76 3.22
CA ALA A 191 -10.05 24.12 3.45
C ALA A 191 -9.34 24.87 4.59
N GLN A 192 -8.24 24.38 5.09
CA GLN A 192 -7.35 25.05 6.05
C GLN A 192 -5.94 25.16 5.44
#